data_c235ac775015be9a68dfa3a86715fe28
#
_entry.id   c235ac775015be9a68dfa3a86715fe28
#
_cell.length_a   1.000
_cell.length_b   1.000
_cell.length_c   1.000
_cell.angle_alpha   90.00
_cell.angle_beta   90.00
_cell.angle_gamma   90.00
#
_symmetry.space_group_name_H-M   'P 1'
#
loop_
_entity.id
_entity.type
_entity.pdbx_description
1 polymer ?
#
loop_
_entity_poly.entity_id
_entity_poly.type
_entity_poly.pdbx_seq_one_letter_code
_entity_poly.pdbx_strand_id
1 'polypeptide(L)'
;MGFSEVLRNLRRISANLHAAKEALRSARPDVLVLIDYPSFNLKVAAEAHRLGIPVAYYISPKVWAWKEWRVRTIKKLVDCMLVIFPFEVDYYRQRHHYEVEYVGNPSVGEIDTALAAKPERCEFLAAQGMDSKRPYIALLPGSRRGEIRNNMSVMLEAAAHFPQYGVAVAAAPGMDDSVYAPYASERVHVVRNATMPLLAYAQAALVTSGTATLEAALAGTPQVACYRANGSRLSYAIMHRLLKVDYVTLPNLIARRRVIDEMLLHHCTADAVARSMAAIIDDNAPARREMLEGYAEIRRILGSSDAADAAARAIIDLASHTHTSSK
;
A
#
# COMPACT_ATOMS: atom_id res chain seq x y z
N MET A 1 19.08 -11.12 10.63
CA MET A 1 18.34 -12.41 10.69
C MET A 1 19.36 -13.54 10.69
N GLY A 2 19.37 -14.34 11.74
CA GLY A 2 20.29 -15.48 11.84
C GLY A 2 19.87 -16.62 10.91
N PHE A 3 20.83 -17.40 10.42
CA PHE A 3 20.60 -18.55 9.53
C PHE A 3 19.59 -19.56 10.11
N SER A 4 19.57 -19.73 11.44
CA SER A 4 18.61 -20.55 12.18
C SER A 4 17.17 -20.02 12.13
N GLU A 5 16.98 -18.71 12.09
CA GLU A 5 15.66 -18.07 11.98
C GLU A 5 15.09 -18.22 10.56
N VAL A 6 15.92 -18.10 9.54
CA VAL A 6 15.55 -18.36 8.14
C VAL A 6 15.14 -19.81 7.95
N LEU A 7 15.91 -20.76 8.48
CA LEU A 7 15.59 -22.20 8.43
C LEU A 7 14.28 -22.55 9.15
N ARG A 8 14.03 -21.95 10.33
CA ARG A 8 12.80 -22.14 11.09
C ARG A 8 11.59 -21.61 10.33
N ASN A 9 11.72 -20.43 9.72
CA ASN A 9 10.67 -19.85 8.90
C ASN A 9 10.37 -20.68 7.64
N LEU A 10 11.39 -21.23 6.99
CA LEU A 10 11.21 -22.11 5.82
C LEU A 10 10.47 -23.39 6.19
N ARG A 11 10.81 -24.03 7.31
CA ARG A 11 10.10 -25.22 7.81
C ARG A 11 8.63 -24.92 8.11
N ARG A 12 8.34 -23.80 8.78
CA ARG A 12 6.97 -23.37 9.08
C ARG A 12 6.17 -23.09 7.80
N ILE A 13 6.76 -22.39 6.83
CA ILE A 13 6.11 -22.14 5.54
C ILE A 13 5.83 -23.44 4.79
N SER A 14 6.77 -24.39 4.81
CA SER A 14 6.58 -25.71 4.19
C SER A 14 5.48 -26.52 4.86
N ALA A 15 5.43 -26.53 6.19
CA ALA A 15 4.37 -27.20 6.96
C ALA A 15 3.00 -26.58 6.67
N ASN A 16 2.90 -25.24 6.65
CA ASN A 16 1.66 -24.53 6.32
C ASN A 16 1.21 -24.83 4.88
N LEU A 17 2.15 -24.93 3.94
CA LEU A 17 1.82 -25.28 2.55
C LEU A 17 1.29 -26.72 2.46
N HIS A 18 1.89 -27.65 3.19
CA HIS A 18 1.41 -29.02 3.25
C HIS A 18 0.00 -29.08 3.84
N ALA A 19 -0.24 -28.44 4.98
CA ALA A 19 -1.54 -28.37 5.63
C ALA A 19 -2.61 -27.75 4.70
N ALA A 20 -2.29 -26.67 3.99
CA ALA A 20 -3.21 -26.05 3.04
C ALA A 20 -3.58 -27.00 1.89
N LYS A 21 -2.62 -27.76 1.38
CA LYS A 21 -2.88 -28.75 0.32
C LYS A 21 -3.72 -29.93 0.81
N GLU A 22 -3.47 -30.42 2.03
CA GLU A 22 -4.29 -31.49 2.63
C GLU A 22 -5.72 -31.02 2.91
N ALA A 23 -5.87 -29.80 3.43
CA ALA A 23 -7.20 -29.21 3.62
C ALA A 23 -7.96 -29.10 2.29
N LEU A 24 -7.29 -28.71 1.21
CA LEU A 24 -7.88 -28.60 -0.12
C LEU A 24 -8.30 -29.99 -0.67
N ARG A 25 -7.50 -31.04 -0.45
CA ARG A 25 -7.80 -32.42 -0.85
C ARG A 25 -9.00 -33.01 -0.12
N SER A 26 -9.10 -32.73 1.19
CA SER A 26 -10.17 -33.27 2.02
C SER A 26 -11.49 -32.52 1.88
N ALA A 27 -11.43 -31.18 1.81
CA ALA A 27 -12.63 -30.35 1.73
C ALA A 27 -13.28 -30.34 0.33
N ARG A 28 -12.46 -30.49 -0.76
CA ARG A 28 -12.94 -30.44 -2.14
C ARG A 28 -13.90 -29.27 -2.40
N PRO A 29 -13.51 -28.02 -2.12
CA PRO A 29 -14.40 -26.87 -2.28
C PRO A 29 -14.77 -26.64 -3.75
N ASP A 30 -15.89 -25.97 -4.00
CA ASP A 30 -16.37 -25.60 -5.33
C ASP A 30 -15.48 -24.55 -5.99
N VAL A 31 -14.79 -23.72 -5.20
CA VAL A 31 -13.82 -22.71 -5.65
C VAL A 31 -12.76 -22.48 -4.58
N LEU A 32 -11.52 -22.30 -5.00
CA LEU A 32 -10.43 -21.84 -4.15
C LEU A 32 -10.25 -20.34 -4.33
N VAL A 33 -10.40 -19.56 -3.26
CA VAL A 33 -10.13 -18.12 -3.26
C VAL A 33 -8.76 -17.85 -2.67
N LEU A 34 -7.90 -17.21 -3.44
CA LEU A 34 -6.55 -16.80 -3.04
C LEU A 34 -6.48 -15.27 -2.93
N ILE A 35 -5.92 -14.77 -1.82
CA ILE A 35 -5.83 -13.33 -1.57
C ILE A 35 -4.35 -12.97 -1.43
N ASP A 36 -3.83 -12.08 -2.34
CA ASP A 36 -2.43 -11.60 -2.34
C ASP A 36 -1.40 -12.76 -2.14
N TYR A 37 -0.29 -12.52 -1.44
CA TYR A 37 0.75 -13.47 -1.01
C TYR A 37 1.20 -14.49 -2.07
N PRO A 38 1.70 -14.04 -3.22
CA PRO A 38 1.84 -14.87 -4.42
C PRO A 38 2.82 -16.04 -4.30
N SER A 39 3.85 -15.94 -3.46
CA SER A 39 4.86 -16.99 -3.34
C SER A 39 4.33 -18.27 -2.68
N PHE A 40 3.30 -18.15 -1.86
CA PHE A 40 2.59 -19.26 -1.23
C PHE A 40 1.37 -19.65 -2.08
N ASN A 41 0.53 -18.69 -2.40
CA ASN A 41 -0.76 -18.90 -3.04
C ASN A 41 -0.65 -19.57 -4.42
N LEU A 42 0.33 -19.23 -5.25
CA LEU A 42 0.53 -19.92 -6.53
C LEU A 42 0.93 -21.40 -6.40
N LYS A 43 1.50 -21.81 -5.26
CA LYS A 43 1.77 -23.22 -4.97
C LYS A 43 0.52 -23.97 -4.51
N VAL A 44 -0.41 -23.30 -3.85
CA VAL A 44 -1.73 -23.85 -3.50
C VAL A 44 -2.61 -23.90 -4.75
N ALA A 45 -2.58 -22.88 -5.60
CA ALA A 45 -3.25 -22.88 -6.90
C ALA A 45 -2.87 -24.08 -7.78
N ALA A 46 -1.57 -24.43 -7.80
CA ALA A 46 -1.12 -25.60 -8.56
C ALA A 46 -1.73 -26.93 -8.07
N GLU A 47 -2.01 -27.04 -6.77
CA GLU A 47 -2.71 -28.21 -6.21
C GLU A 47 -4.20 -28.18 -6.57
N ALA A 48 -4.86 -27.02 -6.46
CA ALA A 48 -6.25 -26.84 -6.87
C ALA A 48 -6.47 -27.22 -8.34
N HIS A 49 -5.62 -26.70 -9.21
CA HIS A 49 -5.65 -27.02 -10.64
C HIS A 49 -5.50 -28.53 -10.93
N ARG A 50 -4.59 -29.22 -10.20
CA ARG A 50 -4.42 -30.68 -10.29
C ARG A 50 -5.68 -31.45 -9.84
N LEU A 51 -6.44 -30.88 -8.92
CA LEU A 51 -7.68 -31.45 -8.38
C LEU A 51 -8.92 -31.08 -9.19
N GLY A 52 -8.78 -30.22 -10.22
CA GLY A 52 -9.89 -29.70 -11.01
C GLY A 52 -10.76 -28.67 -10.25
N ILE A 53 -10.19 -28.05 -9.21
CA ILE A 53 -10.88 -27.02 -8.40
C ILE A 53 -10.60 -25.66 -9.03
N PRO A 54 -11.62 -24.86 -9.41
CA PRO A 54 -11.47 -23.53 -9.94
C PRO A 54 -10.77 -22.60 -8.96
N VAL A 55 -9.97 -21.66 -9.48
CA VAL A 55 -9.17 -20.74 -8.69
C VAL A 55 -9.55 -19.29 -9.00
N ALA A 56 -10.12 -18.60 -8.03
CA ALA A 56 -10.25 -17.14 -8.02
C ALA A 56 -9.05 -16.53 -7.28
N TYR A 57 -8.44 -15.51 -7.86
CA TYR A 57 -7.32 -14.80 -7.23
C TYR A 57 -7.67 -13.33 -7.03
N TYR A 58 -7.86 -12.91 -5.79
CA TYR A 58 -8.17 -11.54 -5.41
C TYR A 58 -6.91 -10.81 -4.96
N ILE A 59 -6.73 -9.58 -5.38
CA ILE A 59 -5.54 -8.73 -5.21
C ILE A 59 -4.33 -9.33 -5.96
N SER A 60 -4.25 -8.99 -7.23
CA SER A 60 -3.20 -9.45 -8.13
C SER A 60 -1.78 -9.22 -7.57
N PRO A 61 -0.87 -10.19 -7.77
CA PRO A 61 0.55 -9.93 -7.54
C PRO A 61 1.05 -8.74 -8.36
N LYS A 62 1.88 -7.88 -7.79
CA LYS A 62 2.44 -6.68 -8.46
C LYS A 62 3.44 -7.06 -9.57
N VAL A 63 3.02 -7.92 -10.50
CA VAL A 63 3.86 -8.43 -11.61
C VAL A 63 4.22 -7.33 -12.62
N TRP A 64 3.45 -6.27 -12.67
CA TRP A 64 3.73 -5.07 -13.45
C TRP A 64 4.97 -4.30 -12.94
N ALA A 65 5.30 -4.42 -11.65
CA ALA A 65 6.48 -3.80 -11.06
C ALA A 65 7.70 -4.73 -11.10
N TRP A 66 7.52 -6.03 -10.85
CA TRP A 66 8.62 -6.99 -10.76
C TRP A 66 8.13 -8.44 -10.92
N LYS A 67 9.03 -9.37 -11.31
CA LYS A 67 8.72 -10.80 -11.52
C LYS A 67 7.58 -11.04 -12.52
N GLU A 68 7.57 -10.29 -13.59
CA GLU A 68 6.61 -10.39 -14.70
C GLU A 68 6.46 -11.83 -15.24
N TRP A 69 7.53 -12.64 -15.17
CA TRP A 69 7.51 -14.04 -15.58
C TRP A 69 6.44 -14.89 -14.87
N ARG A 70 5.96 -14.47 -13.69
CA ARG A 70 4.86 -15.14 -12.96
C ARG A 70 3.53 -15.11 -13.72
N VAL A 71 3.34 -14.20 -14.64
CA VAL A 71 2.10 -14.12 -15.44
C VAL A 71 1.86 -15.44 -16.19
N ARG A 72 2.90 -16.11 -16.66
CA ARG A 72 2.75 -17.43 -17.31
C ARG A 72 2.15 -18.47 -16.35
N THR A 73 2.57 -18.47 -15.10
CA THR A 73 2.03 -19.37 -14.06
C THR A 73 0.59 -18.97 -13.68
N ILE A 74 0.34 -17.68 -13.53
CA ILE A 74 -1.00 -17.15 -13.24
C ILE A 74 -1.98 -17.57 -14.33
N LYS A 75 -1.70 -17.31 -15.60
CA LYS A 75 -2.56 -17.71 -16.73
C LYS A 75 -2.89 -19.20 -16.80
N LYS A 76 -2.00 -20.04 -16.27
CA LYS A 76 -2.20 -21.49 -16.24
C LYS A 76 -3.06 -21.96 -15.07
N LEU A 77 -2.99 -21.26 -13.94
CA LEU A 77 -3.49 -21.76 -12.64
C LEU A 77 -4.68 -20.97 -12.09
N VAL A 78 -5.00 -19.82 -12.65
CA VAL A 78 -6.03 -18.92 -12.14
C VAL A 78 -7.11 -18.74 -13.18
N ASP A 79 -8.33 -19.12 -12.84
CA ASP A 79 -9.50 -19.06 -13.74
C ASP A 79 -10.16 -17.67 -13.70
N CYS A 80 -10.14 -17.01 -12.53
CA CYS A 80 -10.69 -15.66 -12.34
C CYS A 80 -9.68 -14.80 -11.58
N MET A 81 -9.12 -13.77 -12.25
CA MET A 81 -8.16 -12.82 -11.66
C MET A 81 -8.87 -11.50 -11.39
N LEU A 82 -9.01 -11.16 -10.10
CA LEU A 82 -9.66 -9.96 -9.60
C LEU A 82 -8.61 -8.92 -9.18
N VAL A 83 -8.51 -7.83 -9.93
CA VAL A 83 -7.52 -6.77 -9.72
C VAL A 83 -8.13 -5.57 -9.00
N ILE A 84 -7.30 -4.84 -8.25
CA ILE A 84 -7.74 -3.70 -7.43
C ILE A 84 -7.25 -2.34 -7.95
N PHE A 85 -6.51 -2.33 -9.06
CA PHE A 85 -6.12 -1.11 -9.76
C PHE A 85 -6.53 -1.17 -11.23
N PRO A 86 -7.20 -0.14 -11.78
CA PRO A 86 -7.67 -0.15 -13.17
C PRO A 86 -6.55 -0.31 -14.19
N PHE A 87 -5.34 0.22 -13.91
CA PHE A 87 -4.19 0.08 -14.81
C PHE A 87 -3.71 -1.38 -14.97
N GLU A 88 -4.04 -2.26 -14.02
CA GLU A 88 -3.70 -3.69 -14.11
C GLU A 88 -4.49 -4.39 -15.22
N VAL A 89 -5.74 -3.96 -15.48
CA VAL A 89 -6.55 -4.48 -16.61
C VAL A 89 -5.82 -4.26 -17.93
N ASP A 90 -5.40 -3.01 -18.18
CA ASP A 90 -4.66 -2.67 -19.40
C ASP A 90 -3.33 -3.42 -19.48
N TYR A 91 -2.61 -3.51 -18.36
CA TYR A 91 -1.35 -4.24 -18.30
C TYR A 91 -1.50 -5.71 -18.68
N TYR A 92 -2.46 -6.41 -18.10
CA TYR A 92 -2.69 -7.83 -18.40
C TYR A 92 -3.22 -8.04 -19.82
N ARG A 93 -4.18 -7.23 -20.25
CA ARG A 93 -4.77 -7.35 -21.60
C ARG A 93 -3.77 -7.05 -22.69
N GLN A 94 -3.13 -5.90 -22.67
CA GLN A 94 -2.27 -5.43 -23.75
C GLN A 94 -0.95 -6.20 -23.83
N ARG A 95 -0.36 -6.50 -22.66
CA ARG A 95 0.99 -7.09 -22.62
C ARG A 95 1.01 -8.61 -22.56
N HIS A 96 -0.05 -9.21 -22.03
CA HIS A 96 -0.09 -10.64 -21.78
C HIS A 96 -1.27 -11.35 -22.45
N HIS A 97 -2.18 -10.63 -23.11
CA HIS A 97 -3.39 -11.19 -23.68
C HIS A 97 -4.12 -12.07 -22.66
N TYR A 98 -4.36 -11.51 -21.48
CA TYR A 98 -5.02 -12.17 -20.37
C TYR A 98 -6.08 -11.22 -19.79
N GLU A 99 -7.34 -11.67 -19.85
CA GLU A 99 -8.45 -10.91 -19.31
C GLU A 99 -8.46 -11.04 -17.79
N VAL A 100 -8.64 -9.89 -17.12
CA VAL A 100 -8.75 -9.78 -15.67
C VAL A 100 -9.88 -8.79 -15.37
N GLU A 101 -10.49 -8.94 -14.20
CA GLU A 101 -11.62 -8.11 -13.80
C GLU A 101 -11.21 -7.10 -12.74
N TYR A 102 -11.52 -5.81 -12.97
CA TYR A 102 -11.38 -4.77 -11.96
C TYR A 102 -12.62 -4.77 -11.06
N VAL A 103 -12.44 -5.06 -9.79
CA VAL A 103 -13.52 -5.17 -8.81
C VAL A 103 -13.62 -3.97 -7.85
N GLY A 104 -12.83 -2.93 -8.09
CA GLY A 104 -12.69 -1.81 -7.15
C GLY A 104 -11.48 -1.98 -6.22
N ASN A 105 -11.18 -0.92 -5.47
CA ASN A 105 -10.08 -0.94 -4.50
C ASN A 105 -10.66 -0.94 -3.08
N PRO A 106 -10.38 -1.98 -2.26
CA PRO A 106 -10.97 -2.11 -0.92
C PRO A 106 -10.58 -0.95 0.02
N SER A 107 -9.40 -0.35 -0.20
CA SER A 107 -8.95 0.79 0.63
C SER A 107 -9.86 2.02 0.50
N VAL A 108 -10.61 2.17 -0.60
CA VAL A 108 -11.52 3.33 -0.77
C VAL A 108 -12.62 3.28 0.28
N GLY A 109 -13.32 2.16 0.42
CA GLY A 109 -14.40 2.00 1.39
C GLY A 109 -13.93 2.03 2.84
N GLU A 110 -12.78 1.41 3.11
CA GLU A 110 -12.16 1.42 4.44
C GLU A 110 -11.80 2.86 4.87
N ILE A 111 -11.19 3.63 3.97
CA ILE A 111 -10.80 5.02 4.22
C ILE A 111 -12.03 5.91 4.37
N ASP A 112 -13.05 5.78 3.50
CA ASP A 112 -14.28 6.55 3.59
C ASP A 112 -15.00 6.30 4.92
N THR A 113 -15.07 5.04 5.34
CA THR A 113 -15.65 4.66 6.64
C THR A 113 -14.85 5.26 7.81
N ALA A 114 -13.52 5.17 7.76
CA ALA A 114 -12.66 5.71 8.81
C ALA A 114 -12.70 7.26 8.87
N LEU A 115 -12.81 7.91 7.72
CA LEU A 115 -12.96 9.37 7.66
C LEU A 115 -14.33 9.83 8.15
N ALA A 116 -15.40 9.08 7.87
CA ALA A 116 -16.74 9.37 8.38
C ALA A 116 -16.84 9.21 9.90
N ALA A 117 -16.12 8.23 10.45
CA ALA A 117 -16.09 7.92 11.88
C ALA A 117 -15.02 8.70 12.69
N LYS A 118 -14.23 9.56 12.03
CA LYS A 118 -13.17 10.30 12.73
C LYS A 118 -13.75 11.26 13.75
N PRO A 119 -13.12 11.43 14.95
CA PRO A 119 -13.52 12.43 15.93
C PRO A 119 -13.30 13.84 15.39
N GLU A 120 -13.93 14.82 16.02
CA GLU A 120 -13.68 16.22 15.71
C GLU A 120 -12.21 16.59 15.97
N ARG A 121 -11.69 17.56 15.18
CA ARG A 121 -10.27 17.94 15.22
C ARG A 121 -9.77 18.27 16.63
N CYS A 122 -10.54 19.04 17.38
CA CYS A 122 -10.16 19.45 18.73
C CYS A 122 -10.08 18.25 19.69
N GLU A 123 -11.04 17.35 19.61
CA GLU A 123 -11.08 16.12 20.42
C GLU A 123 -9.90 15.21 20.09
N PHE A 124 -9.64 14.99 18.80
CA PHE A 124 -8.49 14.21 18.35
C PHE A 124 -7.18 14.77 18.89
N LEU A 125 -6.93 16.07 18.69
CA LEU A 125 -5.67 16.70 19.12
C LEU A 125 -5.50 16.65 20.64
N ALA A 126 -6.56 16.92 21.39
CA ALA A 126 -6.55 16.83 22.85
C ALA A 126 -6.22 15.40 23.34
N ALA A 127 -6.84 14.38 22.74
CA ALA A 127 -6.58 12.98 23.06
C ALA A 127 -5.12 12.56 22.76
N GLN A 128 -4.46 13.22 21.80
CA GLN A 128 -3.05 12.96 21.47
C GLN A 128 -2.07 13.89 22.21
N GLY A 129 -2.55 14.76 23.11
CA GLY A 129 -1.71 15.74 23.80
C GLY A 129 -1.10 16.80 22.88
N MET A 130 -1.74 17.08 21.75
CA MET A 130 -1.27 18.02 20.75
C MET A 130 -1.96 19.38 20.90
N ASP A 131 -1.23 20.45 20.62
CA ASP A 131 -1.78 21.81 20.66
C ASP A 131 -2.77 22.02 19.50
N SER A 132 -4.03 22.31 19.85
CA SER A 132 -5.10 22.54 18.87
C SER A 132 -4.90 23.81 18.01
N LYS A 133 -4.10 24.74 18.47
CA LYS A 133 -3.79 26.00 17.76
C LYS A 133 -2.62 25.85 16.80
N ARG A 134 -1.82 24.81 16.95
CA ARG A 134 -0.64 24.57 16.13
C ARG A 134 -0.95 23.56 15.03
N PRO A 135 -0.83 23.93 13.74
CA PRO A 135 -0.90 22.94 12.67
C PRO A 135 0.32 21.99 12.74
N TYR A 136 0.20 20.81 12.14
CA TYR A 136 1.27 19.80 12.21
C TYR A 136 1.52 19.12 10.87
N ILE A 137 2.73 18.59 10.73
CA ILE A 137 3.16 17.71 9.65
C ILE A 137 3.01 16.27 10.14
N ALA A 138 2.30 15.42 9.38
CA ALA A 138 2.22 14.00 9.65
C ALA A 138 3.42 13.26 9.07
N LEU A 139 4.00 12.33 9.83
CA LEU A 139 5.08 11.45 9.37
C LEU A 139 4.59 10.00 9.38
N LEU A 140 4.64 9.33 8.24
CA LEU A 140 4.36 7.90 8.06
C LEU A 140 5.65 7.18 7.63
N PRO A 141 6.55 6.84 8.58
CA PRO A 141 7.91 6.41 8.26
C PRO A 141 8.01 4.96 7.75
N GLY A 142 6.89 4.22 7.73
CA GLY A 142 6.81 2.84 7.27
C GLY A 142 6.29 1.88 8.33
N SER A 143 6.16 0.60 7.93
CA SER A 143 5.60 -0.47 8.77
C SER A 143 6.64 -1.47 9.29
N ARG A 144 7.88 -1.37 8.87
CA ARG A 144 8.98 -2.26 9.29
C ARG A 144 10.05 -1.50 10.05
N ARG A 145 10.66 -2.11 11.08
CA ARG A 145 11.74 -1.50 11.88
C ARG A 145 12.84 -0.86 11.03
N GLY A 146 13.24 -1.53 9.94
CA GLY A 146 14.27 -1.01 9.03
C GLY A 146 13.81 0.23 8.24
N GLU A 147 12.57 0.24 7.78
CA GLU A 147 11.96 1.39 7.09
C GLU A 147 11.87 2.59 8.03
N ILE A 148 11.28 2.38 9.21
CA ILE A 148 11.14 3.42 10.24
C ILE A 148 12.49 4.06 10.56
N ARG A 149 13.50 3.25 10.87
CA ARG A 149 14.84 3.75 11.20
C ARG A 149 15.47 4.56 10.07
N ASN A 150 15.29 4.12 8.81
CA ASN A 150 15.90 4.77 7.66
C ASN A 150 15.19 6.06 7.26
N ASN A 151 13.85 6.10 7.37
CA ASN A 151 13.05 7.24 6.93
C ASN A 151 12.89 8.30 8.03
N MET A 152 12.79 7.90 9.29
CA MET A 152 12.48 8.79 10.40
C MET A 152 13.47 9.96 10.50
N SER A 153 14.78 9.70 10.42
CA SER A 153 15.77 10.79 10.55
C SER A 153 15.60 11.83 9.44
N VAL A 154 15.51 11.40 8.18
CA VAL A 154 15.35 12.34 7.06
C VAL A 154 14.02 13.09 7.11
N MET A 155 12.95 12.44 7.55
CA MET A 155 11.64 13.09 7.71
C MET A 155 11.65 14.12 8.83
N LEU A 156 12.28 13.82 9.97
CA LEU A 156 12.41 14.75 11.08
C LEU A 156 13.33 15.93 10.74
N GLU A 157 14.47 15.67 10.09
CA GLU A 157 15.37 16.71 9.60
C GLU A 157 14.66 17.64 8.60
N ALA A 158 13.88 17.09 7.66
CA ALA A 158 13.09 17.89 6.71
C ALA A 158 12.00 18.70 7.45
N ALA A 159 11.27 18.11 8.41
CA ALA A 159 10.27 18.79 9.19
C ALA A 159 10.85 19.90 10.09
N ALA A 160 12.14 19.84 10.44
CA ALA A 160 12.83 20.86 11.21
C ALA A 160 12.95 22.22 10.48
N HIS A 161 12.87 22.21 9.13
CA HIS A 161 12.83 23.44 8.33
C HIS A 161 11.51 24.23 8.51
N PHE A 162 10.50 23.64 9.14
CA PHE A 162 9.18 24.23 9.37
C PHE A 162 8.86 24.33 10.88
N PRO A 163 9.59 25.19 11.63
CA PRO A 163 9.48 25.27 13.10
C PRO A 163 8.10 25.70 13.60
N GLN A 164 7.30 26.35 12.78
CA GLN A 164 5.92 26.77 13.10
C GLN A 164 4.93 25.60 13.20
N TYR A 165 5.26 24.43 12.61
CA TYR A 165 4.41 23.25 12.67
C TYR A 165 4.84 22.28 13.80
N GLY A 166 3.88 21.63 14.41
CA GLY A 166 4.12 20.42 15.20
C GLY A 166 4.49 19.24 14.28
N VAL A 167 4.89 18.13 14.86
CA VAL A 167 5.16 16.88 14.14
C VAL A 167 4.40 15.75 14.79
N ALA A 168 3.66 14.98 14.02
CA ALA A 168 2.92 13.84 14.51
C ALA A 168 3.26 12.58 13.70
N VAL A 169 3.78 11.57 14.37
CA VAL A 169 4.26 10.32 13.77
C VAL A 169 3.19 9.25 13.91
N ALA A 170 2.73 8.69 12.78
CA ALA A 170 1.87 7.52 12.79
C ALA A 170 2.68 6.28 13.19
N ALA A 171 2.38 5.69 14.33
CA ALA A 171 2.95 4.42 14.73
C ALA A 171 2.29 3.27 13.96
N ALA A 172 3.10 2.42 13.35
CA ALA A 172 2.60 1.26 12.63
C ALA A 172 1.94 0.24 13.59
N PRO A 173 0.81 -0.37 13.20
CA PRO A 173 0.15 -1.38 14.02
C PRO A 173 1.11 -2.53 14.41
N GLY A 174 1.08 -2.93 15.69
CA GLY A 174 1.92 -4.01 16.21
C GLY A 174 3.41 -3.68 16.35
N MET A 175 3.81 -2.44 16.09
CA MET A 175 5.19 -2.00 16.31
C MET A 175 5.39 -1.55 17.76
N ASP A 176 6.46 -2.04 18.38
CA ASP A 176 6.83 -1.74 19.77
C ASP A 176 7.19 -0.26 19.96
N ASP A 177 6.81 0.29 21.12
CA ASP A 177 7.03 1.69 21.49
C ASP A 177 8.50 2.08 21.50
N SER A 178 9.38 1.16 21.85
CA SER A 178 10.82 1.39 21.87
C SER A 178 11.41 1.79 20.51
N VAL A 179 10.67 1.51 19.42
CA VAL A 179 11.07 1.92 18.06
C VAL A 179 10.91 3.41 17.85
N TYR A 180 9.92 4.03 18.52
CA TYR A 180 9.59 5.46 18.38
C TYR A 180 10.13 6.32 19.52
N ALA A 181 10.37 5.72 20.69
CA ALA A 181 10.83 6.43 21.88
C ALA A 181 12.06 7.35 21.65
N PRO A 182 13.08 6.96 20.85
CA PRO A 182 14.22 7.84 20.58
C PRO A 182 13.88 9.13 19.81
N TYR A 183 12.69 9.22 19.21
CA TYR A 183 12.27 10.33 18.36
C TYR A 183 11.21 11.22 19.03
N ALA A 184 10.61 10.75 20.13
CA ALA A 184 9.60 11.50 20.86
C ALA A 184 10.22 12.73 21.57
N SER A 185 9.51 13.87 21.50
CA SER A 185 9.92 15.12 22.15
C SER A 185 8.68 16.02 22.34
N GLU A 186 8.82 17.17 22.97
CA GLU A 186 7.72 18.15 23.10
C GLU A 186 7.11 18.56 21.74
N ARG A 187 7.90 18.50 20.67
CA ARG A 187 7.44 18.86 19.32
C ARG A 187 6.97 17.64 18.52
N VAL A 188 7.38 16.43 18.88
CA VAL A 188 7.14 15.19 18.13
C VAL A 188 6.24 14.27 18.93
N HIS A 189 5.01 14.13 18.51
CA HIS A 189 4.01 13.26 19.11
C HIS A 189 3.91 11.93 18.34
N VAL A 190 3.84 10.81 19.06
CA VAL A 190 3.63 9.48 18.45
C VAL A 190 2.18 9.08 18.60
N VAL A 191 1.47 9.00 17.48
CA VAL A 191 0.04 8.72 17.40
C VAL A 191 -0.18 7.25 17.02
N ARG A 192 -1.06 6.56 17.78
CA ARG A 192 -1.36 5.14 17.61
C ARG A 192 -2.80 4.91 17.18
N ASN A 193 -2.99 3.92 16.30
CA ASN A 193 -4.31 3.45 15.86
C ASN A 193 -5.27 4.57 15.38
N ALA A 194 -4.72 5.68 14.91
CA ALA A 194 -5.47 6.85 14.48
C ALA A 194 -4.86 7.51 13.23
N THR A 195 -4.38 6.68 12.29
CA THR A 195 -3.72 7.18 11.07
C THR A 195 -4.67 8.02 10.21
N MET A 196 -5.95 7.64 10.10
CA MET A 196 -6.90 8.41 9.29
C MET A 196 -7.22 9.80 9.88
N PRO A 197 -7.59 9.94 11.16
CA PRO A 197 -7.70 11.26 11.77
C PRO A 197 -6.40 12.06 11.70
N LEU A 198 -5.24 11.41 11.89
CA LEU A 198 -3.94 12.05 11.77
C LEU A 198 -3.73 12.66 10.39
N LEU A 199 -4.01 11.91 9.32
CA LEU A 199 -3.90 12.40 7.96
C LEU A 199 -4.92 13.48 7.66
N ALA A 200 -6.20 13.25 8.00
CA ALA A 200 -7.29 14.18 7.69
C ALA A 200 -7.08 15.59 8.24
N TYR A 201 -6.36 15.73 9.36
CA TYR A 201 -6.14 17.02 10.03
C TYR A 201 -4.71 17.56 9.88
N ALA A 202 -3.83 16.82 9.19
CA ALA A 202 -2.47 17.27 8.92
C ALA A 202 -2.42 18.38 7.88
N GLN A 203 -1.54 19.35 8.06
CA GLN A 203 -1.26 20.38 7.08
C GLN A 203 -0.65 19.80 5.80
N ALA A 204 0.28 18.87 5.98
CA ALA A 204 0.88 18.05 4.94
C ALA A 204 1.49 16.79 5.57
N ALA A 205 1.93 15.83 4.76
CA ALA A 205 2.51 14.59 5.22
C ALA A 205 3.81 14.22 4.51
N LEU A 206 4.74 13.61 5.25
CA LEU A 206 5.87 12.86 4.70
C LEU A 206 5.56 11.37 4.82
N VAL A 207 5.45 10.69 3.70
CA VAL A 207 4.89 9.33 3.64
C VAL A 207 5.88 8.37 3.00
N THR A 208 6.16 7.24 3.65
CA THR A 208 6.95 6.17 3.03
C THR A 208 6.19 5.57 1.84
N SER A 209 6.90 5.37 0.73
CA SER A 209 6.32 4.76 -0.47
C SER A 209 5.67 3.41 -0.17
N GLY A 210 4.42 3.25 -0.59
CA GLY A 210 3.58 2.07 -0.34
C GLY A 210 2.10 2.43 -0.35
N THR A 211 1.27 1.60 0.28
CA THR A 211 -0.19 1.83 0.40
C THR A 211 -0.52 3.13 1.14
N ALA A 212 0.31 3.53 2.11
CA ALA A 212 0.15 4.76 2.86
C ALA A 212 0.09 6.03 1.97
N THR A 213 0.75 6.03 0.80
CA THR A 213 0.65 7.15 -0.14
C THR A 213 -0.74 7.26 -0.77
N LEU A 214 -1.41 6.15 -1.00
CA LEU A 214 -2.79 6.14 -1.46
C LEU A 214 -3.75 6.55 -0.34
N GLU A 215 -3.52 6.08 0.88
CA GLU A 215 -4.29 6.46 2.06
C GLU A 215 -4.25 7.98 2.27
N ALA A 216 -3.06 8.60 2.21
CA ALA A 216 -2.91 10.04 2.32
C ALA A 216 -3.61 10.80 1.17
N ALA A 217 -3.54 10.30 -0.06
CA ALA A 217 -4.23 10.88 -1.20
C ALA A 217 -5.76 10.80 -1.06
N LEU A 218 -6.29 9.67 -0.62
CA LEU A 218 -7.73 9.48 -0.39
C LEU A 218 -8.24 10.26 0.83
N ALA A 219 -7.38 10.50 1.83
CA ALA A 219 -7.68 11.39 2.95
C ALA A 219 -7.62 12.89 2.57
N GLY A 220 -7.15 13.21 1.37
CA GLY A 220 -7.00 14.61 0.91
C GLY A 220 -5.79 15.33 1.49
N THR A 221 -4.81 14.61 2.04
CA THR A 221 -3.64 15.18 2.70
C THR A 221 -2.50 15.41 1.70
N PRO A 222 -2.06 16.66 1.45
CA PRO A 222 -0.88 16.91 0.62
C PRO A 222 0.35 16.19 1.15
N GLN A 223 1.14 15.59 0.27
CA GLN A 223 2.22 14.72 0.70
C GLN A 223 3.46 14.76 -0.19
N VAL A 224 4.59 14.42 0.42
CA VAL A 224 5.83 14.05 -0.28
C VAL A 224 6.14 12.60 0.05
N ALA A 225 6.33 11.77 -0.98
CA ALA A 225 6.72 10.39 -0.77
C ALA A 225 8.23 10.29 -0.51
N CYS A 226 8.59 9.64 0.60
CA CYS A 226 9.96 9.46 1.05
C CYS A 226 10.29 7.97 1.10
N TYR A 227 11.37 7.56 0.49
CA TYR A 227 11.85 6.19 0.60
C TYR A 227 13.37 6.16 0.66
N ARG A 228 13.90 5.96 1.85
CA ARG A 228 15.33 5.79 2.08
C ARG A 228 15.62 4.32 2.40
N ALA A 229 16.43 3.69 1.57
CA ALA A 229 16.92 2.33 1.80
C ALA A 229 18.42 2.36 2.03
N ASN A 230 18.92 1.48 2.91
CA ASN A 230 20.34 1.19 3.03
C ASN A 230 20.80 0.45 1.77
N GLY A 231 21.35 1.18 0.80
CA GLY A 231 21.85 0.59 -0.44
C GLY A 231 22.81 1.55 -1.13
N SER A 232 23.78 0.99 -1.87
CA SER A 232 24.70 1.78 -2.69
C SER A 232 23.97 2.37 -3.91
N ARG A 233 24.54 3.41 -4.54
CA ARG A 233 24.06 3.95 -5.84
C ARG A 233 23.95 2.85 -6.91
N LEU A 234 24.77 1.81 -6.80
CA LEU A 234 24.74 0.64 -7.68
C LEU A 234 23.48 -0.22 -7.47
N SER A 235 23.08 -0.43 -6.21
CA SER A 235 21.81 -1.15 -5.89
C SER A 235 20.60 -0.40 -6.43
N TYR A 236 20.65 0.93 -6.43
CA TYR A 236 19.60 1.75 -7.04
C TYR A 236 19.52 1.59 -8.55
N ALA A 237 20.66 1.69 -9.25
CA ALA A 237 20.71 1.55 -10.71
C ALA A 237 20.19 0.16 -11.15
N ILE A 238 20.53 -0.89 -10.38
CA ILE A 238 20.03 -2.25 -10.60
C ILE A 238 18.53 -2.31 -10.34
N MET A 239 18.06 -1.75 -9.23
CA MET A 239 16.63 -1.77 -8.85
C MET A 239 15.78 -0.95 -9.83
N HIS A 240 16.23 0.24 -10.23
CA HIS A 240 15.55 1.08 -11.22
C HIS A 240 15.48 0.40 -12.60
N ARG A 241 16.52 -0.36 -12.98
CA ARG A 241 16.53 -1.15 -14.22
C ARG A 241 15.63 -2.39 -14.15
N LEU A 242 15.36 -2.91 -12.95
CA LEU A 242 14.47 -4.05 -12.71
C LEU A 242 13.00 -3.62 -12.55
N LEU A 243 12.76 -2.40 -12.09
CA LEU A 243 11.43 -1.80 -12.00
C LEU A 243 11.09 -1.24 -13.39
N LYS A 244 10.13 -1.86 -14.05
CA LYS A 244 9.64 -1.49 -15.39
C LYS A 244 8.51 -0.46 -15.33
N VAL A 245 8.58 0.47 -14.36
CA VAL A 245 7.53 1.46 -14.11
C VAL A 245 8.12 2.85 -14.02
N ASP A 246 7.41 3.84 -14.55
CA ASP A 246 7.83 5.24 -14.52
C ASP A 246 7.68 5.86 -13.13
N TYR A 247 6.77 5.33 -12.30
CA TYR A 247 6.45 5.78 -10.95
C TYR A 247 6.46 4.63 -9.96
N VAL A 248 6.70 4.96 -8.68
CA VAL A 248 6.79 3.96 -7.60
C VAL A 248 5.60 4.06 -6.64
N THR A 249 5.02 5.25 -6.50
CA THR A 249 3.88 5.49 -5.62
C THR A 249 2.55 5.18 -6.29
N LEU A 250 1.58 4.71 -5.51
CA LEU A 250 0.26 4.39 -6.03
C LEU A 250 -0.47 5.60 -6.63
N PRO A 251 -0.44 6.82 -6.04
CA PRO A 251 -1.06 7.98 -6.66
C PRO A 251 -0.56 8.24 -8.08
N ASN A 252 0.75 8.25 -8.30
CA ASN A 252 1.33 8.51 -9.61
C ASN A 252 1.05 7.36 -10.61
N LEU A 253 1.09 6.11 -10.15
CA LEU A 253 0.77 4.93 -10.97
C LEU A 253 -0.70 4.94 -11.42
N ILE A 254 -1.64 5.25 -10.53
CA ILE A 254 -3.07 5.28 -10.82
C ILE A 254 -3.38 6.42 -11.80
N ALA A 255 -2.84 7.62 -11.55
CA ALA A 255 -3.02 8.78 -12.40
C ALA A 255 -2.20 8.71 -13.71
N ARG A 256 -1.24 7.79 -13.83
CA ARG A 256 -0.27 7.68 -14.95
C ARG A 256 0.50 8.99 -15.22
N ARG A 257 0.64 9.80 -14.20
CA ARG A 257 1.39 11.07 -14.21
C ARG A 257 1.88 11.40 -12.81
N ARG A 258 2.81 12.35 -12.72
CA ARG A 258 3.26 12.86 -11.42
C ARG A 258 2.13 13.69 -10.79
N VAL A 259 1.61 13.22 -9.68
CA VAL A 259 0.66 13.92 -8.79
C VAL A 259 1.38 14.33 -7.51
N ILE A 260 2.26 13.47 -7.00
CA ILE A 260 3.07 13.71 -5.80
C ILE A 260 4.56 13.57 -6.13
N ASP A 261 5.40 14.24 -5.36
CA ASP A 261 6.84 14.09 -5.47
C ASP A 261 7.31 12.77 -4.84
N GLU A 262 8.23 12.09 -5.54
CA GLU A 262 8.85 10.85 -5.11
C GLU A 262 10.32 11.07 -4.78
N MET A 263 10.64 11.24 -3.49
CA MET A 263 12.02 11.35 -3.02
C MET A 263 12.55 9.95 -2.69
N LEU A 264 13.27 9.36 -3.65
CA LEU A 264 13.68 7.95 -3.58
C LEU A 264 15.19 7.81 -3.36
N LEU A 265 15.55 6.96 -2.43
CA LEU A 265 16.92 6.48 -2.17
C LEU A 265 17.92 7.61 -1.94
N HIS A 266 18.87 7.84 -2.83
CA HIS A 266 19.88 8.89 -2.69
C HIS A 266 19.34 10.31 -2.95
N HIS A 267 18.18 10.44 -3.60
CA HIS A 267 17.48 11.72 -3.74
C HIS A 267 16.63 12.05 -2.49
N CYS A 268 16.41 11.09 -1.60
CA CYS A 268 15.69 11.30 -0.33
C CYS A 268 16.64 11.91 0.70
N THR A 269 16.94 13.21 0.52
CA THR A 269 17.71 14.03 1.47
C THR A 269 16.78 15.00 2.19
N ALA A 270 17.15 15.42 3.40
CA ALA A 270 16.33 16.35 4.19
C ALA A 270 16.01 17.63 3.42
N ASP A 271 17.02 18.23 2.76
CA ASP A 271 16.85 19.46 1.97
C ASP A 271 15.94 19.26 0.75
N ALA A 272 16.04 18.12 0.04
CA ALA A 272 15.18 17.83 -1.11
C ALA A 272 13.74 17.64 -0.68
N VAL A 273 13.52 16.88 0.40
CA VAL A 273 12.19 16.67 1.00
C VAL A 273 11.61 17.99 1.51
N ALA A 274 12.42 18.83 2.19
CA ALA A 274 11.98 20.13 2.68
C ALA A 274 11.59 21.08 1.53
N ARG A 275 12.35 21.12 0.42
CA ARG A 275 11.99 21.92 -0.75
C ARG A 275 10.67 21.47 -1.38
N SER A 276 10.46 20.17 -1.52
CA SER A 276 9.20 19.64 -2.04
C SER A 276 8.03 19.92 -1.10
N MET A 277 8.24 19.79 0.22
CA MET A 277 7.24 20.15 1.23
C MET A 277 6.91 21.64 1.21
N ALA A 278 7.89 22.53 1.05
CA ALA A 278 7.68 23.98 0.99
C ALA A 278 6.75 24.39 -0.17
N ALA A 279 6.75 23.63 -1.27
CA ALA A 279 5.89 23.90 -2.41
C ALA A 279 4.40 23.58 -2.18
N ILE A 280 4.10 22.72 -1.18
CA ILE A 280 2.72 22.22 -0.94
C ILE A 280 2.16 22.52 0.44
N ILE A 281 2.98 23.04 1.38
CA ILE A 281 2.56 23.23 2.78
C ILE A 281 1.66 24.44 2.97
N ASP A 282 1.77 25.43 2.12
CA ASP A 282 0.88 26.63 2.13
C ASP A 282 -0.46 26.28 1.49
N ASP A 283 -1.57 26.71 2.12
CA ASP A 283 -2.93 26.43 1.62
C ASP A 283 -3.21 27.07 0.26
N ASN A 284 -2.58 28.17 -0.06
CA ASN A 284 -2.75 28.92 -1.30
C ASN A 284 -1.73 28.49 -2.39
N ALA A 285 -0.81 27.57 -2.10
CA ALA A 285 0.21 27.18 -3.05
C ALA A 285 -0.41 26.52 -4.30
N PRO A 286 0.00 26.93 -5.52
CA PRO A 286 -0.49 26.32 -6.76
C PRO A 286 -0.24 24.82 -6.83
N ALA A 287 0.95 24.37 -6.40
CA ALA A 287 1.32 22.95 -6.38
C ALA A 287 0.43 22.11 -5.44
N ARG A 288 -0.01 22.69 -4.30
CA ARG A 288 -0.99 22.04 -3.41
C ARG A 288 -2.33 21.85 -4.11
N ARG A 289 -2.84 22.87 -4.79
CA ARG A 289 -4.12 22.80 -5.52
C ARG A 289 -4.07 21.74 -6.61
N GLU A 290 -3.02 21.75 -7.42
CA GLU A 290 -2.80 20.77 -8.49
C GLU A 290 -2.71 19.34 -7.95
N MET A 291 -2.07 19.13 -6.79
CA MET A 291 -2.00 17.86 -6.10
C MET A 291 -3.39 17.38 -5.65
N LEU A 292 -4.20 18.26 -5.06
CA LEU A 292 -5.56 17.93 -4.61
C LEU A 292 -6.51 17.62 -5.78
N GLU A 293 -6.37 18.32 -6.91
CA GLU A 293 -7.06 17.99 -8.17
C GLU A 293 -6.66 16.60 -8.67
N GLY A 294 -5.37 16.25 -8.57
CA GLY A 294 -4.88 14.91 -8.86
C GLY A 294 -5.47 13.85 -7.94
N TYR A 295 -5.69 14.15 -6.67
CA TYR A 295 -6.36 13.22 -5.73
C TYR A 295 -7.84 13.01 -6.08
N ALA A 296 -8.54 14.06 -6.49
CA ALA A 296 -9.91 13.94 -6.97
C ALA A 296 -9.99 13.09 -8.26
N GLU A 297 -9.01 13.22 -9.15
CA GLU A 297 -8.87 12.37 -10.33
C GLU A 297 -8.64 10.90 -9.95
N ILE A 298 -7.71 10.62 -9.02
CA ILE A 298 -7.42 9.27 -8.52
C ILE A 298 -8.68 8.64 -7.93
N ARG A 299 -9.43 9.37 -7.10
CA ARG A 299 -10.67 8.89 -6.51
C ARG A 299 -11.70 8.52 -7.59
N ARG A 300 -11.84 9.34 -8.64
CA ARG A 300 -12.72 9.06 -9.77
C ARG A 300 -12.28 7.82 -10.56
N ILE A 301 -10.97 7.64 -10.76
CA ILE A 301 -10.40 6.47 -11.44
C ILE A 301 -10.66 5.19 -10.64
N LEU A 302 -10.52 5.23 -9.32
CA LEU A 302 -10.78 4.08 -8.45
C LEU A 302 -12.27 3.75 -8.28
N GLY A 303 -13.17 4.71 -8.53
CA GLY A 303 -14.61 4.50 -8.46
C GLY A 303 -15.15 4.31 -7.05
N SER A 304 -16.27 3.60 -6.94
CA SER A 304 -16.98 3.37 -5.69
C SER A 304 -16.37 2.26 -4.82
N SER A 305 -16.83 2.19 -3.57
CA SER A 305 -16.25 1.42 -2.47
C SER A 305 -16.64 -0.06 -2.36
N ASP A 306 -17.44 -0.61 -3.30
CA ASP A 306 -18.02 -1.96 -3.16
C ASP A 306 -17.11 -3.10 -3.67
N ALA A 307 -15.80 -2.94 -3.50
CA ALA A 307 -14.81 -3.90 -3.98
C ALA A 307 -15.04 -5.33 -3.44
N ALA A 308 -15.44 -5.47 -2.17
CA ALA A 308 -15.70 -6.76 -1.56
C ALA A 308 -16.91 -7.46 -2.17
N ASP A 309 -18.00 -6.73 -2.38
CA ASP A 309 -19.23 -7.26 -2.99
C ASP A 309 -19.03 -7.61 -4.47
N ALA A 310 -18.31 -6.79 -5.22
CA ALA A 310 -17.96 -7.09 -6.60
C ALA A 310 -17.10 -8.35 -6.71
N ALA A 311 -16.07 -8.46 -5.88
CA ALA A 311 -15.24 -9.66 -5.80
C ALA A 311 -16.04 -10.91 -5.41
N ALA A 312 -16.93 -10.79 -4.40
CA ALA A 312 -17.76 -11.90 -3.96
C ALA A 312 -18.69 -12.40 -5.09
N ARG A 313 -19.34 -11.48 -5.82
CA ARG A 313 -20.18 -11.84 -6.99
C ARG A 313 -19.38 -12.60 -8.03
N ALA A 314 -18.23 -12.09 -8.47
CA ALA A 314 -17.39 -12.74 -9.46
C ALA A 314 -16.93 -14.16 -9.02
N ILE A 315 -16.64 -14.32 -7.72
CA ILE A 315 -16.26 -15.62 -7.14
C ILE A 315 -17.45 -16.61 -7.13
N ILE A 316 -18.65 -16.14 -6.77
CA ILE A 316 -19.87 -16.96 -6.75
C ILE A 316 -20.23 -17.38 -8.18
N ASP A 317 -20.13 -16.50 -9.15
CA ASP A 317 -20.38 -16.79 -10.55
C ASP A 317 -19.41 -17.85 -11.07
N LEU A 318 -18.11 -17.76 -10.74
CA LEU A 318 -17.14 -18.80 -11.09
C LEU A 318 -17.51 -20.17 -10.49
N ALA A 319 -17.90 -20.22 -9.21
CA ALA A 319 -18.29 -21.46 -8.55
C ALA A 319 -19.54 -22.08 -9.19
N SER A 320 -20.54 -21.25 -9.58
CA SER A 320 -21.80 -21.69 -10.16
C SER A 320 -21.63 -22.28 -11.58
N HIS A 321 -20.74 -21.69 -12.40
CA HIS A 321 -20.49 -22.17 -13.76
C HIS A 321 -19.81 -23.54 -13.79
N THR A 322 -19.04 -23.89 -12.78
CA THR A 322 -18.36 -25.19 -12.70
C THR A 322 -19.33 -26.33 -12.45
N HIS A 323 -20.41 -26.10 -11.69
CA HIS A 323 -21.47 -27.11 -11.46
C HIS A 323 -22.31 -27.39 -12.70
N THR A 324 -22.47 -26.42 -13.60
CA THR A 324 -23.28 -26.57 -14.82
C THR A 324 -22.52 -27.35 -15.92
N SER A 325 -21.19 -27.30 -15.93
CA SER A 325 -20.35 -27.97 -16.93
C SER A 325 -20.04 -29.45 -16.58
N SER A 326 -20.43 -29.91 -15.38
CA SER A 326 -20.20 -31.28 -14.89
C SER A 326 -21.47 -32.16 -14.99
N LYS A 327 -22.54 -31.66 -15.57
CA LYS A 327 -23.78 -32.42 -15.94
C LYS A 327 -23.82 -32.64 -17.43
#